data_0c6d1a71fda8b17281b700683eaf7524
#
_entry.id   0c6d1a71fda8b17281b700683eaf7524
#
_cell.length_a   1.000
_cell.length_b   1.000
_cell.length_c   1.000
_cell.angle_alpha   90.00
_cell.angle_beta   90.00
_cell.angle_gamma   90.00
#
_symmetry.space_group_name_H-M   'P 1'
#
loop_
_entity.id
_entity.type
_entity.pdbx_description
1 polymer ?
#
loop_
_entity_poly.entity_id
_entity_poly.type
_entity_poly.pdbx_seq_one_letter_code
_entity_poly.pdbx_strand_id
1 'polypeptide(L)'
;PNNQHTVHKYTVFCIYLHQFVFQTLNEREPMADNKRIVLAYSGGLDTSVAISYLKERTGKDVVAVSLDVGQGGESLETIKQRALACGAVESYVVDARDEFANEYCMKALKANAMYEGVYPLVSAISRPLISKHLVRAAHQFGADTISHGCTGKGNDQVRFEVSIASID
;
A
#
# COMPACT_ATOMS: atom_id res chain seq x y z
N PRO A 1 -33.58 10.50 7.17
CA PRO A 1 -32.26 10.73 6.67
C PRO A 1 -31.45 9.47 6.94
N ASN A 2 -31.30 8.63 5.90
CA ASN A 2 -30.58 7.37 5.94
C ASN A 2 -29.07 7.68 5.94
N ASN A 3 -28.41 7.53 7.08
CA ASN A 3 -26.98 7.39 7.16
C ASN A 3 -26.63 5.98 6.65
N GLN A 4 -26.39 5.84 5.36
CA GLN A 4 -25.71 4.67 4.83
C GLN A 4 -24.24 4.81 5.25
N HIS A 5 -23.84 4.08 6.29
CA HIS A 5 -22.44 3.84 6.60
C HIS A 5 -21.84 3.10 5.42
N THR A 6 -20.99 3.77 4.65
CA THR A 6 -20.16 3.15 3.62
C THR A 6 -19.24 2.18 4.34
N VAL A 7 -19.52 0.89 4.23
CA VAL A 7 -18.64 -0.17 4.75
C VAL A 7 -17.47 -0.24 3.77
N HIS A 8 -16.31 0.21 4.19
CA HIS A 8 -15.10 0.05 3.40
C HIS A 8 -14.79 -1.44 3.25
N LYS A 9 -14.54 -1.87 2.02
CA LYS A 9 -14.32 -3.29 1.68
C LYS A 9 -13.01 -3.83 2.23
N TYR A 10 -12.01 -2.97 2.42
CA TYR A 10 -10.70 -3.36 2.94
C TYR A 10 -10.39 -2.73 4.30
N THR A 11 -9.75 -3.54 5.14
CA THR A 11 -9.08 -3.03 6.34
C THR A 11 -7.70 -2.48 5.94
N VAL A 12 -7.41 -1.23 6.26
CA VAL A 12 -6.11 -0.61 5.97
C VAL A 12 -5.28 -0.61 7.25
N PHE A 13 -4.07 -1.19 7.20
CA PHE A 13 -3.12 -1.20 8.29
C PHE A 13 -1.95 -0.27 8.02
N CYS A 14 -1.72 0.65 8.95
CA CYS A 14 -0.49 1.43 9.02
C CYS A 14 0.49 0.74 9.99
N ILE A 15 1.67 0.37 9.51
CA ILE A 15 2.70 -0.27 10.32
C ILE A 15 3.65 0.81 10.84
N TYR A 16 3.64 1.03 12.14
CA TYR A 16 4.54 1.97 12.79
C TYR A 16 5.40 1.26 13.83
N LEU A 17 6.73 1.29 13.65
CA LEU A 17 7.69 0.59 14.51
C LEU A 17 7.78 1.11 15.95
N HIS A 18 7.20 2.25 16.28
CA HIS A 18 7.32 2.85 17.62
C HIS A 18 6.02 3.08 18.39
N GLN A 19 4.86 3.03 17.77
CA GLN A 19 3.57 3.08 18.46
C GLN A 19 2.50 2.39 17.60
N PHE A 20 2.08 1.21 18.05
CA PHE A 20 0.92 0.50 17.47
C PHE A 20 -0.36 1.27 17.74
N VAL A 21 -0.83 2.04 16.77
CA VAL A 21 -2.21 2.51 16.80
C VAL A 21 -3.05 1.45 16.09
N PHE A 22 -3.57 0.54 16.89
CA PHE A 22 -4.71 -0.27 16.51
C PHE A 22 -5.92 0.66 16.39
N GLN A 23 -6.37 0.98 15.20
CA GLN A 23 -7.80 1.21 15.04
C GLN A 23 -8.45 -0.17 15.00
N THR A 24 -8.88 -0.61 16.17
CA THR A 24 -9.75 -1.76 16.34
C THR A 24 -11.07 -1.44 15.66
N LEU A 25 -11.25 -1.96 14.46
CA LEU A 25 -12.57 -2.16 13.93
C LEU A 25 -13.02 -3.55 14.37
N ASN A 26 -13.93 -3.53 15.29
CA ASN A 26 -14.80 -4.60 15.82
C ASN A 26 -14.25 -6.03 15.87
N GLU A 27 -14.35 -6.55 17.08
CA GLU A 27 -14.07 -7.90 17.49
C GLU A 27 -14.87 -8.95 16.70
N ARG A 28 -14.16 -10.02 16.30
CA ARG A 28 -14.62 -11.40 16.15
C ARG A 28 -15.65 -11.69 15.04
N GLU A 29 -15.11 -12.07 13.91
CA GLU A 29 -15.74 -13.13 13.09
C GLU A 29 -14.82 -14.38 13.11
N PRO A 30 -15.38 -15.58 13.11
CA PRO A 30 -14.61 -16.83 13.24
C PRO A 30 -13.78 -17.10 11.99
N MET A 31 -12.56 -17.57 12.22
CA MET A 31 -11.58 -17.99 11.23
C MET A 31 -12.15 -19.09 10.32
N ALA A 32 -12.61 -18.70 9.13
CA ALA A 32 -12.82 -19.60 8.01
C ALA A 32 -12.74 -18.77 6.73
N ASP A 33 -11.61 -18.69 6.19
CA ASP A 33 -11.18 -18.56 4.82
C ASP A 33 -9.78 -17.90 4.80
N ASN A 34 -8.86 -18.47 4.03
CA ASN A 34 -7.44 -18.08 4.05
C ASN A 34 -7.25 -16.72 3.34
N LYS A 35 -7.87 -15.67 3.91
CA LYS A 35 -7.81 -14.30 3.39
C LYS A 35 -6.40 -13.76 3.52
N ARG A 36 -5.95 -13.07 2.49
CA ARG A 36 -4.58 -12.55 2.37
C ARG A 36 -4.48 -11.09 2.74
N ILE A 37 -3.26 -10.65 3.03
CA ILE A 37 -2.89 -9.25 3.18
C ILE A 37 -2.06 -8.85 1.96
N VAL A 38 -2.42 -7.75 1.31
CA VAL A 38 -1.58 -7.06 0.34
C VAL A 38 -0.78 -5.99 1.05
N LEU A 39 0.55 -6.07 0.99
CA LEU A 39 1.47 -5.11 1.59
C LEU A 39 2.13 -4.25 0.50
N ALA A 40 1.99 -2.92 0.63
CA ALA A 40 2.82 -1.98 -0.13
C ALA A 40 4.28 -2.15 0.26
N TYR A 41 5.07 -2.78 -0.59
CA TYR A 41 6.42 -3.21 -0.29
C TYR A 41 7.45 -2.36 -1.03
N SER A 42 8.28 -1.64 -0.28
CA SER A 42 9.33 -0.79 -0.83
C SER A 42 10.69 -1.48 -0.99
N GLY A 43 10.85 -2.69 -0.45
CA GLY A 43 12.16 -3.35 -0.37
C GLY A 43 13.02 -2.90 0.81
N GLY A 44 12.61 -1.88 1.56
CA GLY A 44 13.32 -1.39 2.74
C GLY A 44 13.14 -2.28 3.97
N LEU A 45 13.93 -2.01 5.02
CA LEU A 45 13.94 -2.76 6.27
C LEU A 45 12.55 -2.84 6.91
N ASP A 46 11.87 -1.70 7.03
CA ASP A 46 10.59 -1.60 7.74
C ASP A 46 9.52 -2.48 7.10
N THR A 47 9.40 -2.43 5.78
CA THR A 47 8.43 -3.25 5.05
C THR A 47 8.82 -4.72 5.00
N SER A 48 10.13 -5.03 5.06
CA SER A 48 10.61 -6.41 5.15
C SER A 48 10.27 -7.06 6.49
N VAL A 49 10.48 -6.35 7.60
CA VAL A 49 10.05 -6.78 8.94
C VAL A 49 8.53 -6.89 9.03
N ALA A 50 7.82 -6.00 8.33
CA ALA A 50 6.37 -6.00 8.29
C ALA A 50 5.77 -7.31 7.75
N ILE A 51 6.43 -7.99 6.82
CA ILE A 51 5.95 -9.25 6.25
C ILE A 51 5.80 -10.32 7.34
N SER A 52 6.88 -10.61 8.07
CA SER A 52 6.87 -11.61 9.15
C SER A 52 5.94 -11.18 10.29
N TYR A 53 5.99 -9.91 10.67
CA TYR A 53 5.13 -9.36 11.70
C TYR A 53 3.63 -9.52 11.40
N LEU A 54 3.18 -9.15 10.20
CA LEU A 54 1.79 -9.29 9.79
C LEU A 54 1.35 -10.76 9.80
N LYS A 55 2.21 -11.65 9.30
CA LYS A 55 1.94 -13.09 9.31
C LYS A 55 1.79 -13.64 10.72
N GLU A 56 2.70 -13.31 11.61
CA GLU A 56 2.66 -13.75 13.02
C GLU A 56 1.43 -13.20 13.77
N ARG A 57 1.10 -11.93 13.50
CA ARG A 57 0.02 -11.23 14.21
C ARG A 57 -1.37 -11.62 13.77
N THR A 58 -1.55 -11.92 12.49
CA THR A 58 -2.88 -12.15 11.89
C THR A 58 -3.12 -13.59 11.47
N GLY A 59 -2.07 -14.39 11.34
CA GLY A 59 -2.14 -15.74 10.75
C GLY A 59 -2.42 -15.75 9.25
N LYS A 60 -2.48 -14.57 8.59
CA LYS A 60 -2.79 -14.45 7.17
C LYS A 60 -1.52 -14.50 6.31
N ASP A 61 -1.66 -14.98 5.10
CA ASP A 61 -0.61 -14.91 4.10
C ASP A 61 -0.41 -13.48 3.59
N VAL A 62 0.86 -13.08 3.40
CA VAL A 62 1.22 -11.74 2.92
C VAL A 62 1.68 -11.80 1.48
N VAL A 63 1.05 -10.98 0.63
CA VAL A 63 1.47 -10.70 -0.75
C VAL A 63 2.16 -9.36 -0.78
N ALA A 64 3.45 -9.34 -1.11
CA ALA A 64 4.23 -8.12 -1.24
C ALA A 64 4.03 -7.50 -2.62
N VAL A 65 3.60 -6.23 -2.68
CA VAL A 65 3.36 -5.52 -3.94
C VAL A 65 4.31 -4.33 -4.05
N SER A 66 5.15 -4.37 -5.07
CA SER A 66 6.13 -3.32 -5.38
C SER A 66 5.81 -2.66 -6.72
N LEU A 67 5.93 -1.35 -6.80
CA LEU A 67 5.73 -0.61 -8.04
C LEU A 67 7.04 0.05 -8.47
N ASP A 68 7.32 -0.06 -9.77
CA ASP A 68 8.31 0.78 -10.43
C ASP A 68 7.60 2.01 -11.00
N VAL A 69 7.91 3.16 -10.46
CA VAL A 69 7.44 4.48 -10.93
C VAL A 69 8.59 5.31 -11.51
N GLY A 70 9.73 4.67 -11.81
CA GLY A 70 10.94 5.33 -12.28
C GLY A 70 11.83 5.89 -11.17
N GLN A 71 11.68 5.42 -9.94
CA GLN A 71 12.46 5.89 -8.78
C GLN A 71 13.93 5.47 -8.82
N GLY A 72 14.32 4.54 -9.69
CA GLY A 72 15.67 3.98 -9.72
C GLY A 72 16.00 3.14 -8.47
N GLY A 73 17.29 2.84 -8.29
CA GLY A 73 17.76 2.09 -7.12
C GLY A 73 18.02 0.60 -7.41
N GLU A 74 17.69 -0.27 -6.44
CA GLU A 74 17.87 -1.72 -6.57
C GLU A 74 16.99 -2.32 -7.68
N SER A 75 17.47 -3.44 -8.23
CA SER A 75 16.67 -4.17 -9.22
C SER A 75 15.37 -4.70 -8.60
N LEU A 76 14.30 -4.66 -9.36
CA LEU A 76 13.00 -5.20 -8.93
C LEU A 76 13.07 -6.69 -8.60
N GLU A 77 13.95 -7.42 -9.28
CA GLU A 77 14.17 -8.85 -8.99
C GLU A 77 14.80 -9.04 -7.60
N THR A 78 15.79 -8.21 -7.22
CA THR A 78 16.36 -8.24 -5.86
C THR A 78 15.30 -7.94 -4.80
N ILE A 79 14.46 -6.94 -5.04
CA ILE A 79 13.35 -6.58 -4.15
C ILE A 79 12.36 -7.74 -4.01
N LYS A 80 12.02 -8.39 -5.13
CA LYS A 80 11.14 -9.57 -5.16
C LYS A 80 11.70 -10.73 -4.35
N GLN A 81 12.96 -11.07 -4.56
CA GLN A 81 13.61 -12.17 -3.84
C GLN A 81 13.70 -11.89 -2.32
N ARG A 82 13.94 -10.64 -1.96
CA ARG A 82 13.94 -10.22 -0.55
C ARG A 82 12.57 -10.38 0.10
N ALA A 83 11.50 -10.00 -0.59
CA ALA A 83 10.14 -10.17 -0.08
C ALA A 83 9.81 -11.64 0.21
N LEU A 84 10.16 -12.54 -0.73
CA LEU A 84 9.96 -13.98 -0.58
C LEU A 84 10.81 -14.55 0.56
N ALA A 85 12.07 -14.12 0.67
CA ALA A 85 12.96 -14.53 1.76
C ALA A 85 12.46 -14.07 3.15
N CYS A 86 11.73 -12.94 3.22
CA CYS A 86 11.10 -12.44 4.45
C CYS A 86 9.77 -13.15 4.78
N GLY A 87 9.32 -14.10 3.95
CA GLY A 87 8.15 -14.93 4.21
C GLY A 87 6.87 -14.51 3.49
N ALA A 88 6.93 -13.60 2.51
CA ALA A 88 5.82 -13.35 1.63
C ALA A 88 5.50 -14.60 0.80
N VAL A 89 4.22 -14.93 0.64
CA VAL A 89 3.81 -16.07 -0.19
C VAL A 89 3.87 -15.76 -1.68
N GLU A 90 3.78 -14.47 -2.01
CA GLU A 90 3.88 -13.96 -3.38
C GLU A 90 4.54 -12.57 -3.36
N SER A 91 5.32 -12.26 -4.39
CA SER A 91 5.84 -10.92 -4.61
C SER A 91 5.47 -10.45 -6.01
N TYR A 92 4.53 -9.51 -6.05
CA TYR A 92 3.97 -8.96 -7.28
C TYR A 92 4.63 -7.61 -7.59
N VAL A 93 5.28 -7.54 -8.74
CA VAL A 93 5.97 -6.33 -9.19
C VAL A 93 5.25 -5.75 -10.38
N VAL A 94 4.95 -4.45 -10.31
CA VAL A 94 4.23 -3.70 -11.34
C VAL A 94 5.15 -2.66 -11.96
N ASP A 95 5.35 -2.71 -13.27
CA ASP A 95 5.93 -1.59 -14.02
C ASP A 95 4.84 -0.56 -14.28
N ALA A 96 4.88 0.53 -13.52
CA ALA A 96 3.91 1.61 -13.59
C ALA A 96 4.52 2.92 -14.12
N ARG A 97 5.71 2.87 -14.74
CA ARG A 97 6.45 4.06 -15.20
C ARG A 97 5.67 4.87 -16.21
N ASP A 98 5.14 4.24 -17.24
CA ASP A 98 4.38 4.93 -18.29
C ASP A 98 3.06 5.48 -17.75
N GLU A 99 2.35 4.71 -16.89
CA GLU A 99 1.13 5.19 -16.24
C GLU A 99 1.42 6.38 -15.32
N PHE A 100 2.49 6.30 -14.53
CA PHE A 100 2.87 7.41 -13.64
C PHE A 100 3.24 8.67 -14.42
N ALA A 101 4.06 8.54 -15.46
CA ALA A 101 4.47 9.65 -16.29
C ALA A 101 3.26 10.34 -16.95
N ASN A 102 2.42 9.57 -17.65
CA ASN A 102 1.37 10.14 -18.50
C ASN A 102 0.13 10.57 -17.71
N GLU A 103 -0.30 9.78 -16.71
CA GLU A 103 -1.55 10.01 -16.01
C GLU A 103 -1.41 10.89 -14.76
N TYR A 104 -0.21 10.98 -14.20
CA TYR A 104 0.04 11.75 -12.98
C TYR A 104 1.03 12.88 -13.19
N CYS A 105 2.26 12.59 -13.64
CA CYS A 105 3.29 13.61 -13.78
C CYS A 105 2.93 14.67 -14.82
N MET A 106 2.44 14.26 -15.99
CA MET A 106 2.05 15.20 -17.04
C MET A 106 0.87 16.09 -16.64
N LYS A 107 -0.07 15.58 -15.83
CA LYS A 107 -1.17 16.39 -15.29
C LYS A 107 -0.66 17.42 -14.28
N ALA A 108 0.23 17.00 -13.37
CA ALA A 108 0.86 17.89 -12.41
C ALA A 108 1.69 18.99 -13.11
N LEU A 109 2.45 18.61 -14.15
CA LEU A 109 3.24 19.55 -14.94
C LEU A 109 2.35 20.59 -15.65
N LYS A 110 1.28 20.16 -16.31
CA LYS A 110 0.33 21.05 -16.97
C LYS A 110 -0.37 22.01 -15.99
N ALA A 111 -0.60 21.55 -14.77
CA ALA A 111 -1.18 22.37 -13.71
C ALA A 111 -0.15 23.25 -12.99
N ASN A 112 1.13 23.19 -13.36
CA ASN A 112 2.24 23.83 -12.64
C ASN A 112 2.19 23.53 -11.12
N ALA A 113 1.86 22.27 -10.77
CA ALA A 113 1.63 21.85 -9.39
C ALA A 113 2.98 21.67 -8.66
N MET A 114 3.33 22.68 -7.89
CA MET A 114 4.56 22.72 -7.10
C MET A 114 4.21 23.07 -5.64
N TYR A 115 4.85 22.41 -4.68
CA TYR A 115 4.77 22.81 -3.29
C TYR A 115 5.79 23.92 -3.03
N GLU A 116 5.31 25.07 -2.55
CA GLU A 116 6.13 26.27 -2.27
C GLU A 116 7.00 26.75 -3.49
N GLY A 117 6.57 26.43 -4.70
CA GLY A 117 7.29 26.81 -5.92
C GLY A 117 8.59 26.04 -6.20
N VAL A 118 8.94 25.04 -5.37
CA VAL A 118 10.22 24.31 -5.46
C VAL A 118 10.06 22.78 -5.53
N TYR A 119 9.09 22.19 -4.83
CA TYR A 119 8.97 20.73 -4.75
C TYR A 119 7.88 20.18 -5.71
N PRO A 120 8.24 19.32 -6.66
CA PRO A 120 7.31 18.85 -7.72
C PRO A 120 6.32 17.76 -7.28
N LEU A 121 6.02 17.63 -5.99
CA LEU A 121 4.99 16.77 -5.41
C LEU A 121 5.08 15.26 -5.77
N VAL A 122 6.27 14.75 -6.13
CA VAL A 122 6.46 13.38 -6.62
C VAL A 122 5.86 12.34 -5.67
N SER A 123 6.17 12.43 -4.38
CA SER A 123 5.61 11.50 -3.38
C SER A 123 4.09 11.64 -3.27
N ALA A 124 3.56 12.86 -3.33
CA ALA A 124 2.13 13.09 -3.20
C ALA A 124 1.32 12.47 -4.34
N ILE A 125 1.80 12.59 -5.58
CA ILE A 125 1.10 12.08 -6.77
C ILE A 125 1.34 10.59 -7.02
N SER A 126 2.41 9.99 -6.47
CA SER A 126 2.64 8.54 -6.60
C SER A 126 1.75 7.71 -5.69
N ARG A 127 1.33 8.22 -4.51
CA ARG A 127 0.52 7.45 -3.55
C ARG A 127 -0.85 7.02 -4.10
N PRO A 128 -1.63 7.87 -4.80
CA PRO A 128 -2.87 7.44 -5.45
C PRO A 128 -2.65 6.34 -6.50
N LEU A 129 -1.58 6.42 -7.29
CA LEU A 129 -1.24 5.37 -8.25
C LEU A 129 -0.93 4.04 -7.53
N ILE A 130 -0.10 4.09 -6.50
CA ILE A 130 0.24 2.90 -5.71
C ILE A 130 -1.04 2.30 -5.11
N SER A 131 -1.90 3.11 -4.50
CA SER A 131 -3.19 2.67 -3.94
C SER A 131 -4.06 1.95 -4.98
N LYS A 132 -4.15 2.46 -6.19
CA LYS A 132 -4.88 1.84 -7.31
C LYS A 132 -4.36 0.42 -7.59
N HIS A 133 -3.06 0.23 -7.63
CA HIS A 133 -2.47 -1.08 -7.88
C HIS A 133 -2.56 -2.01 -6.67
N LEU A 134 -2.53 -1.48 -5.43
CA LEU A 134 -2.78 -2.29 -4.22
C LEU A 134 -4.21 -2.83 -4.19
N VAL A 135 -5.21 -2.01 -4.52
CA VAL A 135 -6.61 -2.47 -4.62
C VAL A 135 -6.76 -3.52 -5.72
N ARG A 136 -6.17 -3.32 -6.89
CA ARG A 136 -6.16 -4.32 -7.96
C ARG A 136 -5.51 -5.64 -7.52
N ALA A 137 -4.37 -5.56 -6.84
CA ALA A 137 -3.71 -6.74 -6.30
C ALA A 137 -4.57 -7.42 -5.22
N ALA A 138 -5.27 -6.67 -4.38
CA ALA A 138 -6.17 -7.22 -3.38
C ALA A 138 -7.30 -8.03 -4.03
N HIS A 139 -7.90 -7.52 -5.10
CA HIS A 139 -8.87 -8.28 -5.89
C HIS A 139 -8.25 -9.54 -6.52
N GLN A 140 -7.08 -9.39 -7.16
CA GLN A 140 -6.41 -10.48 -7.87
C GLN A 140 -6.02 -11.65 -6.96
N PHE A 141 -5.54 -11.34 -5.76
CA PHE A 141 -5.04 -12.32 -4.80
C PHE A 141 -6.06 -12.71 -3.72
N GLY A 142 -7.29 -12.21 -3.79
CA GLY A 142 -8.35 -12.49 -2.82
C GLY A 142 -8.05 -11.95 -1.42
N ALA A 143 -7.36 -10.81 -1.32
CA ALA A 143 -7.04 -10.18 -0.05
C ALA A 143 -8.21 -9.33 0.45
N ASP A 144 -8.40 -9.33 1.76
CA ASP A 144 -9.37 -8.47 2.46
C ASP A 144 -8.71 -7.30 3.21
N THR A 145 -7.40 -7.26 3.16
CA THR A 145 -6.59 -6.32 3.94
C THR A 145 -5.50 -5.73 3.08
N ILE A 146 -5.33 -4.41 3.15
CA ILE A 146 -4.21 -3.69 2.54
C ILE A 146 -3.38 -3.06 3.65
N SER A 147 -2.06 -3.20 3.56
CA SER A 147 -1.12 -2.68 4.56
C SER A 147 -0.04 -1.82 3.90
N HIS A 148 0.44 -0.83 4.63
CA HIS A 148 1.55 0.03 4.21
C HIS A 148 2.45 0.43 5.38
N GLY A 149 3.71 0.72 5.09
CA GLY A 149 4.74 1.09 6.07
C GLY A 149 4.90 2.60 6.29
N CYS A 150 3.89 3.41 6.01
CA CYS A 150 3.98 4.85 6.25
C CYS A 150 3.89 5.17 7.73
N THR A 151 4.53 6.28 8.13
CA THR A 151 4.46 6.82 9.48
C THR A 151 3.02 7.21 9.84
N GLY A 152 2.54 6.76 10.98
CA GLY A 152 1.21 7.11 11.50
C GLY A 152 1.06 8.62 11.70
N LYS A 153 -0.11 9.15 11.37
CA LYS A 153 -0.44 10.60 11.37
C LYS A 153 0.39 11.43 10.37
N GLY A 154 1.04 10.77 9.41
CA GLY A 154 1.77 11.42 8.33
C GLY A 154 0.92 11.66 7.09
N ASN A 155 1.35 12.59 6.25
CA ASN A 155 0.66 12.91 4.99
C ASN A 155 0.52 11.71 4.06
N ASP A 156 1.52 10.83 4.00
CA ASP A 156 1.49 9.65 3.14
C ASP A 156 0.49 8.60 3.62
N GLN A 157 0.33 8.42 4.94
CA GLN A 157 -0.72 7.59 5.50
C GLN A 157 -2.10 8.05 5.01
N VAL A 158 -2.41 9.33 5.19
CA VAL A 158 -3.71 9.89 4.77
C VAL A 158 -3.93 9.70 3.27
N ARG A 159 -2.89 9.92 2.45
CA ARG A 159 -2.99 9.70 1.00
C ARG A 159 -3.33 8.26 0.63
N PHE A 160 -2.69 7.29 1.28
CA PHE A 160 -3.00 5.88 1.06
C PHE A 160 -4.44 5.56 1.47
N GLU A 161 -4.82 5.88 2.69
CA GLU A 161 -6.13 5.55 3.24
C GLU A 161 -7.27 6.19 2.44
N VAL A 162 -7.18 7.49 2.14
CA VAL A 162 -8.19 8.19 1.35
C VAL A 162 -8.24 7.67 -0.08
N SER A 163 -7.09 7.40 -0.70
CA SER A 163 -7.06 6.87 -2.08
C SER A 163 -7.66 5.46 -2.15
N ILE A 164 -7.32 4.57 -1.22
CA ILE A 164 -7.89 3.22 -1.17
C ILE A 164 -9.41 3.31 -0.97
N ALA A 165 -9.87 4.07 0.02
CA ALA A 165 -11.29 4.25 0.32
C ALA A 165 -12.09 4.92 -0.82
N SER A 166 -11.44 5.64 -1.73
CA SER A 166 -12.09 6.26 -2.89
C SER A 166 -12.22 5.32 -4.09
N ILE A 167 -11.49 4.22 -4.10
CA ILE A 167 -11.47 3.27 -5.22
C ILE A 167 -12.45 2.12 -4.98
N ASP A 168 -12.59 1.68 -3.71
CA ASP A 168 -13.43 0.50 -3.38
C ASP A 168 -14.07 0.59 -1.96
#